data_876a7b2e9f24405c6efb910661f75a2d
#
_entry.id   876a7b2e9f24405c6efb910661f75a2d
#
_cell.length_a   1.000
_cell.length_b   1.000
_cell.length_c   1.000
_cell.angle_alpha   90.00
_cell.angle_beta   90.00
_cell.angle_gamma   90.00
#
_symmetry.space_group_name_H-M   'P 1'
#
loop_
_entity.id
_entity.type
_entity.pdbx_description
1 polymer ?
#
loop_
_entity_poly.entity_id
_entity_poly.type
_entity_poly.pdbx_seq_one_letter_code
_entity_poly.pdbx_strand_id
1 'polypeptide(L)' 'MSRVQLDVSDCAELAEMLAFIRDWLAGPDRVHLAESFHRFMGVDAYDLADLRTDLARFTFLLGHDDGEQFFGNSK' A
#
# COMPACT_ATOMS: atom_id res chain seq x y z
N MET A 1 -4.69 -8.37 24.30
CA MET A 1 -4.87 -7.82 22.99
C MET A 1 -3.97 -6.65 22.73
N SER A 2 -3.29 -6.63 21.66
CA SER A 2 -2.40 -5.53 21.39
C SER A 2 -2.98 -4.62 20.35
N ARG A 3 -2.55 -3.39 20.38
CA ARG A 3 -3.02 -2.38 19.48
C ARG A 3 -1.84 -1.63 18.94
N VAL A 4 -1.79 -1.44 17.64
CA VAL A 4 -0.73 -0.67 17.02
C VAL A 4 -1.15 0.79 17.01
N GLN A 5 -0.24 1.63 17.47
CA GLN A 5 -0.49 3.06 17.43
C GLN A 5 0.66 3.72 16.71
N LEU A 6 0.33 4.53 15.71
CA LEU A 6 1.31 5.26 14.95
C LEU A 6 0.95 6.73 15.04
N ASP A 7 1.94 7.59 15.17
CA ASP A 7 1.62 9.01 15.17
C ASP A 7 1.37 9.45 13.72
N VAL A 8 0.93 10.67 13.55
CA VAL A 8 0.53 11.19 12.24
C VAL A 8 1.70 11.17 11.26
N SER A 9 2.88 11.51 11.74
CA SER A 9 4.07 11.52 10.91
C SER A 9 4.40 10.13 10.42
N ASP A 10 4.35 9.13 11.30
CA ASP A 10 4.65 7.75 10.93
C ASP A 10 3.61 7.19 9.97
N CYS A 11 2.34 7.53 10.18
CA CYS A 11 1.30 7.09 9.26
C CYS A 11 1.52 7.66 7.87
N ALA A 12 1.86 8.93 7.78
CA ALA A 12 2.10 9.56 6.49
C ALA A 12 3.31 8.98 5.79
N GLU A 13 4.36 8.71 6.55
CA GLU A 13 5.57 8.14 5.98
C GLU A 13 5.33 6.72 5.49
N LEU A 14 4.62 5.93 6.27
CA LEU A 14 4.31 4.55 5.87
C LEU A 14 3.43 4.56 4.62
N ALA A 15 2.44 5.44 4.57
CA ALA A 15 1.57 5.55 3.41
C ALA A 15 2.38 5.89 2.15
N GLU A 16 3.35 6.77 2.29
CA GLU A 16 4.19 7.17 1.16
C GLU A 16 5.04 6.00 0.68
N MET A 17 5.61 5.24 1.60
CA MET A 17 6.41 4.08 1.23
C MET A 17 5.57 3.03 0.53
N LEU A 18 4.36 2.79 1.03
CA LEU A 18 3.46 1.83 0.38
C LEU A 18 3.06 2.30 -1.01
N ALA A 19 2.86 3.61 -1.18
CA ALA A 19 2.54 4.16 -2.49
C ALA A 19 3.70 4.00 -3.47
N PHE A 20 4.94 4.17 -3.01
CA PHE A 20 6.11 3.96 -3.85
C PHE A 20 6.16 2.51 -4.34
N ILE A 21 5.94 1.56 -3.44
CA ILE A 21 5.95 0.15 -3.82
C ILE A 21 4.83 -0.14 -4.81
N ARG A 22 3.65 0.37 -4.54
CA ARG A 22 2.50 0.16 -5.42
C ARG A 22 2.79 0.68 -6.83
N ASP A 23 3.37 1.87 -6.92
CA ASP A 23 3.65 2.49 -8.21
C ASP A 23 4.76 1.75 -8.94
N TRP A 24 5.77 1.30 -8.22
CA TRP A 24 6.84 0.51 -8.79
C TRP A 24 6.31 -0.80 -9.37
N LEU A 25 5.43 -1.47 -8.63
CA LEU A 25 4.84 -2.73 -9.08
C LEU A 25 3.93 -2.56 -10.28
N ALA A 26 3.42 -1.34 -10.51
CA ALA A 26 2.56 -1.05 -11.65
C ALA A 26 3.33 -0.49 -12.83
N GLY A 27 4.64 -0.32 -12.69
CA GLY A 27 5.47 0.35 -13.68
C GLY A 27 5.89 -0.54 -14.83
N PRO A 28 6.94 -0.13 -15.55
CA PRO A 28 7.34 -0.83 -16.78
C PRO A 28 7.83 -2.26 -16.55
N ASP A 29 8.27 -2.58 -15.33
CA ASP A 29 8.74 -3.93 -15.04
C ASP A 29 7.65 -4.85 -14.49
N ARG A 30 6.40 -4.43 -14.54
CA ARG A 30 5.33 -5.16 -13.85
C ARG A 30 5.19 -6.61 -14.26
N VAL A 31 5.48 -6.94 -15.52
CA VAL A 31 5.35 -8.33 -15.97
C VAL A 31 6.40 -9.19 -15.29
N HIS A 32 7.65 -8.73 -15.28
CA HIS A 32 8.72 -9.46 -14.61
C HIS A 32 8.50 -9.53 -13.12
N LEU A 33 7.99 -8.45 -12.53
CA LEU A 33 7.72 -8.43 -11.10
C LEU A 33 6.60 -9.41 -10.74
N ALA A 34 5.59 -9.51 -11.61
CA ALA A 34 4.51 -10.45 -11.37
C ALA A 34 4.99 -11.89 -11.40
N GLU A 35 5.88 -12.20 -12.34
CA GLU A 35 6.44 -13.54 -12.44
C GLU A 35 7.31 -13.86 -11.24
N SER A 36 8.12 -12.90 -10.83
CA SER A 36 8.99 -13.07 -9.67
C SER A 36 8.16 -13.26 -8.40
N PHE A 37 7.13 -12.47 -8.25
CA PHE A 37 6.26 -12.57 -7.10
C PHE A 37 5.54 -13.91 -7.06
N HIS A 38 5.07 -14.37 -8.22
CA HIS A 38 4.42 -15.66 -8.31
C HIS A 38 5.35 -16.79 -7.88
N ARG A 39 6.60 -16.75 -8.32
CA ARG A 39 7.59 -17.75 -7.90
C ARG A 39 7.86 -17.68 -6.41
N PHE A 40 7.92 -16.48 -5.88
CA PHE A 40 8.18 -16.27 -4.46
C PHE A 40 7.04 -16.82 -3.61
N MET A 41 5.81 -16.53 -4.00
CA MET A 41 4.64 -16.98 -3.25
C MET A 41 4.42 -18.49 -3.37
N GLY A 42 4.65 -19.03 -4.55
CA GLY A 42 4.47 -20.47 -4.76
C GLY A 42 3.03 -20.93 -4.88
N VAL A 43 2.09 -20.00 -4.88
CA VAL A 43 0.67 -20.35 -5.02
C VAL A 43 0.00 -19.33 -5.91
N ASP A 44 -1.15 -19.69 -6.46
CA ASP A 44 -1.90 -18.78 -7.32
C ASP A 44 -2.92 -17.94 -6.57
N ALA A 45 -3.14 -18.23 -5.29
CA ALA A 45 -4.22 -17.60 -4.55
C ALA A 45 -4.01 -16.13 -4.30
N TYR A 46 -2.77 -15.66 -4.33
CA TYR A 46 -2.48 -14.26 -4.07
C TYR A 46 -1.44 -13.81 -5.08
N ASP A 47 -1.86 -13.01 -6.04
CA ASP A 47 -0.95 -12.58 -7.11
C ASP A 47 -0.56 -11.11 -6.93
N LEU A 48 0.23 -10.60 -7.85
CA LEU A 48 0.72 -9.24 -7.74
C LEU A 48 -0.41 -8.22 -7.81
N ALA A 49 -1.46 -8.51 -8.56
CA ALA A 49 -2.60 -7.61 -8.63
C ALA A 49 -3.29 -7.49 -7.26
N ASP A 50 -3.37 -8.61 -6.54
CA ASP A 50 -3.94 -8.61 -5.20
C ASP A 50 -3.08 -7.79 -4.25
N LEU A 51 -1.75 -7.94 -4.35
CA LEU A 51 -0.83 -7.16 -3.54
C LEU A 51 -0.99 -5.67 -3.81
N ARG A 52 -1.08 -5.29 -5.08
CA ARG A 52 -1.25 -3.88 -5.44
C ARG A 52 -2.55 -3.31 -4.89
N THR A 53 -3.61 -4.10 -4.93
CA THR A 53 -4.90 -3.69 -4.38
C THR A 53 -4.81 -3.45 -2.88
N ASP A 54 -4.14 -4.36 -2.18
CA ASP A 54 -3.98 -4.22 -0.75
C ASP A 54 -3.09 -3.03 -0.40
N LEU A 55 -2.04 -2.80 -1.17
CA LEU A 55 -1.18 -1.65 -0.94
C LEU A 55 -1.96 -0.35 -1.12
N ALA A 56 -2.81 -0.27 -2.14
CA ALA A 56 -3.63 0.91 -2.36
C ALA A 56 -4.59 1.13 -1.21
N ARG A 57 -5.18 0.05 -0.71
CA ARG A 57 -6.11 0.14 0.41
C ARG A 57 -5.43 0.66 1.66
N PHE A 58 -4.26 0.12 1.99
CA PHE A 58 -3.56 0.57 3.19
C PHE A 58 -2.99 1.96 3.03
N THR A 59 -2.58 2.33 1.82
CA THR A 59 -2.15 3.70 1.56
C THR A 59 -3.29 4.67 1.86
N PHE A 60 -4.48 4.33 1.41
CA PHE A 60 -5.65 5.15 1.64
C PHE A 60 -5.96 5.23 3.15
N LEU A 61 -5.95 4.09 3.83
CA LEU A 61 -6.31 4.06 5.25
C LEU A 61 -5.30 4.81 6.12
N LEU A 62 -4.03 4.78 5.73
CA LEU A 62 -3.00 5.36 6.58
C LEU A 62 -2.76 6.83 6.32
N GLY A 63 -2.88 7.25 5.07
CA GLY A 63 -2.41 8.58 4.77
C GLY A 63 -3.39 9.50 4.14
N HIS A 64 -4.40 8.97 3.54
CA HIS A 64 -5.24 9.82 2.75
C HIS A 64 -6.19 10.62 3.58
N ASP A 65 -6.62 10.05 4.66
CA ASP A 65 -7.63 10.68 5.39
C ASP A 65 -7.15 11.90 6.09
N ASP A 66 -6.02 12.11 6.20
CA ASP A 66 -5.60 13.21 6.78
C ASP A 66 -5.55 14.27 5.93
N GLY A 67 -5.53 14.01 5.11
CA GLY A 67 -5.44 15.00 4.30
C GLY A 67 -6.67 15.62 4.09
N GLU A 68 -7.01 15.28 4.17
CA GLU A 68 -7.85 15.70 3.89
C GLU A 68 -8.69 15.71 4.54
N GLN A 69 -8.56 15.30 4.92
CA GLN A 69 -9.04 15.25 5.43
C GLN A 69 -9.12 15.64 6.28
N PHE A 70 -8.73 15.75 6.17
CA PHE A 70 -8.67 15.96 6.67
C PHE A 70 -8.95 16.73 6.90
N PHE A 71 -9.05 17.04 6.26
CA PHE A 71 -9.31 17.49 6.13
C PHE A 71 -10.03 17.84 6.42
N GLY A 72 -10.31 17.92 6.21
CA GLY A 72 -10.89 18.08 6.33
C GLY A 72 -11.64 18.03 6.70
N ASN A 73 -11.75 18.10 6.53
CA ASN A 73 -12.30 18.03 6.85
C ASN A 73 -12.74 18.21 7.47
N SER A 74 -12.81 18.44 7.45
CA SER A 74 -13.06 18.57 7.90
C SER A 74 -13.57 18.65 8.34
N LYS A 75 -13.84 18.86 8.32
CA LYS A 75 -14.02 18.88 8.50
C LYS A 75 -14.18 18.82 8.71
#